data_0fcf870024d7d26e6a6163ce212e6a56
#
_entry.id   0fcf870024d7d26e6a6163ce212e6a56
#
_cell.length_a   1.000
_cell.length_b   1.000
_cell.length_c   1.000
_cell.angle_alpha   90.00
_cell.angle_beta   90.00
_cell.angle_gamma   90.00
#
_symmetry.space_group_name_H-M   'P 1'
#
loop_
_entity.id
_entity.type
_entity.pdbx_description
1 polymer ?
#
loop_
_entity_poly.entity_id
_entity_poly.type
_entity_poly.pdbx_seq_one_letter_code
_entity_poly.pdbx_strand_id
1 'polypeptide(L)'
;MGAPEESGRIEYHYGFYGAVHAEYEPTHIQMEYLQEHELGKEPVRMDMLVIKRDTAALTDPIGSFFRTHNVLEYKSPEDGLTVDDFYKAQGYALIYKGLGERVNAIPLSELTVSVFRHTAPRKLFPALEAGGLKVREASPGIYRFEGPLSVPAQVVAISELPRGSYAPFKALARGASREDILRLFSLAEIGGVRMADYVRAVLNVSFVINRETIASIREDGIMPQALYEIFDEEFQKKKEEGREEGRVEGREEAFKEARNAFYQRLKEAGMPEDQAKSLAFG
;
A
#
# COMPACT_ATOMS: atom_id res chain seq x y z
N MET A 1 -6.96 15.97 26.98
CA MET A 1 -5.87 15.21 26.38
C MET A 1 -6.35 14.84 24.99
N GLY A 2 -5.99 15.66 23.99
CA GLY A 2 -6.30 15.41 22.59
C GLY A 2 -5.37 14.31 22.06
N ALA A 3 -5.93 13.38 21.30
CA ALA A 3 -5.14 12.43 20.55
C ALA A 3 -4.24 13.20 19.57
N PRO A 4 -3.02 12.75 19.28
CA PRO A 4 -2.19 13.39 18.28
C PRO A 4 -2.85 13.21 16.91
N GLU A 5 -3.04 14.31 16.18
CA GLU A 5 -3.45 14.31 14.78
C GLU A 5 -2.47 13.46 13.98
N GLU A 6 -2.97 12.43 13.31
CA GLU A 6 -2.23 11.60 12.37
C GLU A 6 -1.95 12.42 11.08
N SER A 7 -1.06 13.41 11.18
CA SER A 7 -0.61 14.15 10.01
C SER A 7 0.45 13.34 9.24
N GLY A 8 0.19 13.03 7.99
CA GLY A 8 1.21 12.62 7.03
C GLY A 8 1.36 11.12 6.76
N ARG A 9 0.49 10.24 7.29
CA ARG A 9 0.56 8.81 6.96
C ARG A 9 0.04 8.56 5.55
N ILE A 10 0.88 7.96 4.70
CA ILE A 10 0.47 7.57 3.34
C ILE A 10 -0.59 6.48 3.47
N GLU A 11 -1.77 6.71 2.90
CA GLU A 11 -2.88 5.77 2.93
C GLU A 11 -2.73 4.69 1.85
N TYR A 12 -1.70 3.86 1.99
CA TYR A 12 -1.38 2.78 1.04
C TYR A 12 -2.56 1.85 0.77
N HIS A 13 -3.39 1.54 1.77
CA HIS A 13 -4.52 0.63 1.62
C HIS A 13 -5.57 1.17 0.64
N TYR A 14 -5.92 2.46 0.72
CA TYR A 14 -6.83 3.07 -0.26
C TYR A 14 -6.26 3.05 -1.68
N GLY A 15 -4.96 3.32 -1.83
CA GLY A 15 -4.27 3.18 -3.11
C GLY A 15 -4.30 1.75 -3.62
N PHE A 16 -4.09 0.77 -2.74
CA PHE A 16 -4.18 -0.64 -3.10
C PHE A 16 -5.59 -1.06 -3.55
N TYR A 17 -6.64 -0.63 -2.85
CA TYR A 17 -8.02 -0.89 -3.26
C TYR A 17 -8.29 -0.31 -4.65
N GLY A 18 -7.87 0.93 -4.88
CA GLY A 18 -7.93 1.57 -6.20
C GLY A 18 -7.20 0.77 -7.27
N ALA A 19 -6.01 0.24 -6.97
CA ALA A 19 -5.23 -0.56 -7.92
C ALA A 19 -5.93 -1.88 -8.29
N VAL A 20 -6.52 -2.58 -7.31
CA VAL A 20 -7.29 -3.81 -7.56
C VAL A 20 -8.48 -3.53 -8.47
N HIS A 21 -9.25 -2.48 -8.18
CA HIS A 21 -10.38 -2.10 -9.03
C HIS A 21 -9.93 -1.69 -10.43
N ALA A 22 -8.89 -0.85 -10.55
CA ALA A 22 -8.38 -0.38 -11.83
C ALA A 22 -7.81 -1.50 -12.71
N GLU A 23 -7.25 -2.56 -12.10
CA GLU A 23 -6.73 -3.71 -12.83
C GLU A 23 -7.84 -4.64 -13.33
N TYR A 24 -8.85 -4.90 -12.49
CA TYR A 24 -9.82 -5.97 -12.77
C TYR A 24 -11.20 -5.51 -13.27
N GLU A 25 -11.65 -4.28 -12.99
CA GLU A 25 -12.90 -3.73 -13.55
C GLU A 25 -12.95 -3.82 -15.10
N PRO A 26 -11.85 -3.51 -15.84
CA PRO A 26 -11.87 -3.58 -17.30
C PRO A 26 -12.02 -5.00 -17.86
N THR A 27 -11.87 -6.04 -17.04
CA THR A 27 -12.06 -7.43 -17.50
C THR A 27 -13.51 -7.78 -17.75
N HIS A 28 -14.46 -6.96 -17.24
CA HIS A 28 -15.90 -7.20 -17.28
C HIS A 28 -16.35 -8.52 -16.63
N ILE A 29 -15.45 -9.17 -15.89
CA ILE A 29 -15.79 -10.35 -15.08
C ILE A 29 -16.49 -9.86 -13.82
N GLN A 30 -17.67 -10.40 -13.53
CA GLN A 30 -18.46 -9.98 -12.36
C GLN A 30 -17.74 -10.35 -11.07
N MET A 31 -17.31 -9.32 -10.34
CA MET A 31 -16.63 -9.43 -9.04
C MET A 31 -17.30 -8.51 -8.02
N GLU A 32 -17.26 -8.92 -6.76
CA GLU A 32 -17.66 -8.11 -5.63
C GLU A 32 -16.42 -7.84 -4.76
N TYR A 33 -16.16 -6.57 -4.45
CA TYR A 33 -15.00 -6.11 -3.72
C TYR A 33 -15.42 -5.63 -2.33
N LEU A 34 -14.96 -6.32 -1.30
CA LEU A 34 -15.27 -6.00 0.11
C LEU A 34 -13.99 -5.55 0.80
N GLN A 35 -13.85 -4.24 0.95
CA GLN A 35 -12.71 -3.60 1.61
C GLN A 35 -12.87 -3.70 3.14
N GLU A 36 -11.75 -3.84 3.87
CA GLU A 36 -11.72 -3.91 5.34
C GLU A 36 -12.79 -4.84 5.93
N HIS A 37 -13.02 -5.99 5.27
CA HIS A 37 -14.06 -6.93 5.65
C HIS A 37 -13.81 -7.51 7.05
N GLU A 38 -14.70 -7.21 8.00
CA GLU A 38 -14.62 -7.68 9.39
C GLU A 38 -14.88 -9.18 9.51
N LEU A 39 -14.00 -9.92 10.20
CA LEU A 39 -14.10 -11.37 10.40
C LEU A 39 -14.81 -11.78 11.67
N GLY A 40 -15.46 -10.86 12.38
CA GLY A 40 -16.21 -11.17 13.61
C GLY A 40 -16.49 -9.93 14.47
N LYS A 41 -16.89 -10.16 15.72
CA LYS A 41 -17.20 -9.08 16.69
C LYS A 41 -15.97 -8.40 17.25
N GLU A 42 -14.79 -8.98 17.13
CA GLU A 42 -13.51 -8.35 17.45
C GLU A 42 -12.78 -7.99 16.17
N PRO A 43 -11.94 -6.93 16.14
CA PRO A 43 -11.43 -6.33 14.90
C PRO A 43 -10.31 -7.17 14.24
N VAL A 44 -10.65 -8.42 13.86
CA VAL A 44 -9.83 -9.20 12.94
C VAL A 44 -10.28 -8.83 11.54
N ARG A 45 -9.51 -8.00 10.85
CA ARG A 45 -9.83 -7.49 9.52
C ARG A 45 -8.82 -8.03 8.51
N MET A 46 -9.32 -8.41 7.33
CA MET A 46 -8.51 -8.59 6.13
C MET A 46 -8.56 -7.31 5.30
N ASP A 47 -7.52 -7.00 4.55
CA ASP A 47 -7.48 -5.76 3.76
C ASP A 47 -8.56 -5.76 2.68
N MET A 48 -8.68 -6.85 1.90
CA MET A 48 -9.72 -6.97 0.88
C MET A 48 -10.15 -8.41 0.67
N LEU A 49 -11.45 -8.60 0.46
CA LEU A 49 -12.03 -9.84 -0.05
C LEU A 49 -12.61 -9.59 -1.44
N VAL A 50 -12.14 -10.35 -2.42
CA VAL A 50 -12.70 -10.34 -3.77
C VAL A 50 -13.51 -11.60 -4.01
N ILE A 51 -14.82 -11.45 -4.27
CA ILE A 51 -15.72 -12.54 -4.60
C ILE A 51 -15.98 -12.50 -6.10
N LYS A 52 -15.42 -13.49 -6.80
CA LYS A 52 -15.63 -13.65 -8.25
C LYS A 52 -16.97 -14.34 -8.47
N ARG A 53 -17.96 -13.63 -9.01
CA ARG A 53 -19.32 -14.12 -9.26
C ARG A 53 -19.45 -14.84 -10.62
N ASP A 54 -18.50 -14.63 -11.49
CA ASP A 54 -18.44 -15.24 -12.81
C ASP A 54 -17.52 -16.48 -12.80
N THR A 55 -17.85 -17.48 -13.60
CA THR A 55 -17.01 -18.68 -13.82
C THR A 55 -15.89 -18.42 -14.81
N ALA A 56 -15.92 -17.32 -15.58
CA ALA A 56 -14.88 -16.97 -16.53
C ALA A 56 -13.51 -16.86 -15.84
N ALA A 57 -12.49 -17.40 -16.48
CA ALA A 57 -11.13 -17.32 -15.96
C ALA A 57 -10.49 -15.97 -16.33
N LEU A 58 -9.84 -15.34 -15.35
CA LEU A 58 -8.92 -14.25 -15.62
C LEU A 58 -7.67 -14.82 -16.35
N THR A 59 -7.20 -14.13 -17.37
CA THR A 59 -6.12 -14.63 -18.23
C THR A 59 -4.73 -14.15 -17.80
N ASP A 60 -4.69 -13.07 -17.02
CA ASP A 60 -3.43 -12.56 -16.48
C ASP A 60 -2.85 -13.47 -15.38
N PRO A 61 -1.52 -13.51 -15.21
CA PRO A 61 -0.89 -14.42 -14.24
C PRO A 61 -1.33 -14.26 -12.80
N ILE A 62 -1.67 -13.04 -12.33
CA ILE A 62 -2.18 -12.82 -10.95
C ILE A 62 -3.60 -13.34 -10.86
N GLY A 63 -4.48 -12.87 -11.75
CA GLY A 63 -5.91 -13.20 -11.73
C GLY A 63 -6.21 -14.66 -12.07
N SER A 64 -5.38 -15.32 -12.88
CA SER A 64 -5.52 -16.75 -13.19
C SER A 64 -5.45 -17.65 -11.95
N PHE A 65 -4.93 -17.13 -10.85
CA PHE A 65 -4.86 -17.79 -9.55
C PHE A 65 -6.18 -17.67 -8.76
N PHE A 66 -7.00 -16.67 -9.08
CA PHE A 66 -8.23 -16.39 -8.35
C PHE A 66 -9.27 -17.52 -8.54
N ARG A 67 -9.96 -17.82 -7.45
CA ARG A 67 -11.12 -18.69 -7.39
C ARG A 67 -12.37 -17.87 -7.04
N THR A 68 -13.40 -18.50 -6.51
CA THR A 68 -14.61 -17.79 -6.13
C THR A 68 -14.35 -16.75 -5.03
N HIS A 69 -13.57 -17.09 -4.00
CA HIS A 69 -13.28 -16.21 -2.87
C HIS A 69 -11.76 -15.98 -2.75
N ASN A 70 -11.34 -14.72 -2.78
CA ASN A 70 -9.93 -14.37 -2.83
C ASN A 70 -9.59 -13.35 -1.75
N VAL A 71 -8.80 -13.77 -0.76
CA VAL A 71 -8.29 -12.88 0.30
C VAL A 71 -7.05 -12.19 -0.25
N LEU A 72 -7.06 -10.85 -0.24
CA LEU A 72 -5.95 -10.02 -0.68
C LEU A 72 -5.43 -9.23 0.52
N GLU A 73 -4.13 -9.33 0.77
CA GLU A 73 -3.40 -8.58 1.79
C GLU A 73 -2.35 -7.71 1.12
N TYR A 74 -2.20 -6.47 1.58
CA TYR A 74 -1.21 -5.54 1.09
C TYR A 74 -0.20 -5.21 2.20
N LYS A 75 1.08 -5.27 1.87
CA LYS A 75 2.18 -4.84 2.73
C LYS A 75 2.86 -3.63 2.12
N SER A 76 2.84 -2.51 2.83
CA SER A 76 3.49 -1.27 2.39
C SER A 76 5.00 -1.48 2.17
N PRO A 77 5.69 -0.60 1.45
CA PRO A 77 7.14 -0.72 1.24
C PRO A 77 7.95 -0.78 2.54
N GLU A 78 7.46 -0.18 3.60
CA GLU A 78 8.08 -0.14 4.94
C GLU A 78 7.80 -1.41 5.75
N ASP A 79 6.73 -2.15 5.41
CA ASP A 79 6.32 -3.35 6.14
C ASP A 79 7.11 -4.58 5.69
N GLY A 80 7.58 -5.34 6.66
CA GLY A 80 8.09 -6.69 6.41
C GLY A 80 6.95 -7.66 6.09
N LEU A 81 7.27 -8.75 5.40
CA LEU A 81 6.39 -9.92 5.30
C LEU A 81 7.09 -11.08 5.99
N THR A 82 6.64 -11.39 7.19
CA THR A 82 7.16 -12.47 8.03
C THR A 82 6.42 -13.78 7.78
N VAL A 83 6.93 -14.89 8.36
CA VAL A 83 6.23 -16.18 8.38
C VAL A 83 4.88 -16.04 9.08
N ASP A 84 4.85 -15.27 10.18
CA ASP A 84 3.60 -15.05 10.95
C ASP A 84 2.58 -14.27 10.15
N ASP A 85 2.99 -13.24 9.39
CA ASP A 85 2.10 -12.49 8.49
C ASP A 85 1.53 -13.38 7.40
N PHE A 86 2.35 -14.27 6.82
CA PHE A 86 1.91 -15.20 5.80
C PHE A 86 0.85 -16.16 6.35
N TYR A 87 1.10 -16.77 7.52
CA TYR A 87 0.13 -17.66 8.15
C TYR A 87 -1.08 -16.92 8.72
N LYS A 88 -0.93 -15.66 9.12
CA LYS A 88 -2.05 -14.80 9.50
C LYS A 88 -3.03 -14.60 8.34
N ALA A 89 -2.53 -14.33 7.12
CA ALA A 89 -3.36 -14.24 5.93
C ALA A 89 -4.07 -15.57 5.60
N GLN A 90 -3.38 -16.73 5.80
CA GLN A 90 -4.01 -18.04 5.74
C GLN A 90 -5.13 -18.21 6.79
N GLY A 91 -4.87 -17.73 8.01
CA GLY A 91 -5.84 -17.73 9.12
C GLY A 91 -7.08 -16.93 8.76
N TYR A 92 -6.96 -15.77 8.13
CA TYR A 92 -8.09 -14.96 7.69
C TYR A 92 -8.99 -15.72 6.71
N ALA A 93 -8.41 -16.40 5.73
CA ALA A 93 -9.17 -17.21 4.79
C ALA A 93 -9.91 -18.37 5.48
N LEU A 94 -9.28 -19.01 6.48
CA LEU A 94 -9.88 -20.10 7.24
C LEU A 94 -11.01 -19.61 8.17
N ILE A 95 -10.82 -18.45 8.83
CA ILE A 95 -11.87 -17.82 9.63
C ILE A 95 -13.04 -17.45 8.74
N TYR A 96 -12.78 -16.78 7.60
CA TYR A 96 -13.80 -16.42 6.63
C TYR A 96 -14.61 -17.65 6.15
N LYS A 97 -13.94 -18.75 5.83
CA LYS A 97 -14.60 -20.02 5.52
C LYS A 97 -15.56 -20.47 6.61
N GLY A 98 -15.15 -20.32 7.88
CA GLY A 98 -15.93 -20.74 9.06
C GLY A 98 -17.16 -19.88 9.32
N LEU A 99 -17.23 -18.67 8.76
CA LEU A 99 -18.35 -17.73 8.93
C LEU A 99 -19.51 -17.97 7.95
N GLY A 100 -19.42 -18.97 7.08
CA GLY A 100 -20.50 -19.30 6.15
C GLY A 100 -21.81 -19.66 6.88
N GLU A 101 -22.95 -19.17 6.38
CA GLU A 101 -24.28 -19.37 7.00
C GLU A 101 -24.72 -20.85 7.09
N ARG A 102 -24.14 -21.71 6.30
CA ARG A 102 -24.42 -23.15 6.27
C ARG A 102 -23.13 -23.95 6.27
N VAL A 103 -23.20 -25.19 6.73
CA VAL A 103 -22.06 -26.11 6.70
C VAL A 103 -21.48 -26.17 5.29
N ASN A 104 -20.20 -25.89 5.18
CA ASN A 104 -19.41 -25.86 3.94
C ASN A 104 -20.00 -24.97 2.82
N ALA A 105 -20.69 -23.89 3.19
CA ALA A 105 -21.21 -22.89 2.24
C ALA A 105 -20.07 -22.27 1.39
N ILE A 106 -18.86 -22.16 1.97
CA ILE A 106 -17.65 -21.73 1.28
C ILE A 106 -16.69 -22.91 1.23
N PRO A 107 -16.62 -23.65 0.11
CA PRO A 107 -15.70 -24.78 -0.01
C PRO A 107 -14.23 -24.31 0.05
N LEU A 108 -13.38 -25.06 0.71
CA LEU A 108 -11.94 -24.72 0.82
C LEU A 108 -11.27 -24.66 -0.56
N SER A 109 -11.76 -25.48 -1.50
CA SER A 109 -11.30 -25.46 -2.90
C SER A 109 -11.59 -24.15 -3.64
N GLU A 110 -12.49 -23.32 -3.12
CA GLU A 110 -12.90 -22.05 -3.73
C GLU A 110 -12.21 -20.82 -3.11
N LEU A 111 -11.23 -21.05 -2.24
CA LEU A 111 -10.48 -20.00 -1.56
C LEU A 111 -9.07 -19.84 -2.13
N THR A 112 -8.57 -18.60 -2.17
CA THR A 112 -7.16 -18.28 -2.38
C THR A 112 -6.71 -17.14 -1.47
N VAL A 113 -5.40 -17.05 -1.26
CA VAL A 113 -4.75 -15.94 -0.56
C VAL A 113 -3.70 -15.31 -1.49
N SER A 114 -3.73 -14.00 -1.63
CA SER A 114 -2.74 -13.24 -2.40
C SER A 114 -2.17 -12.12 -1.54
N VAL A 115 -0.86 -12.14 -1.30
CA VAL A 115 -0.17 -11.08 -0.55
C VAL A 115 0.59 -10.21 -1.53
N PHE A 116 0.25 -8.93 -1.60
CA PHE A 116 0.91 -7.93 -2.43
C PHE A 116 1.93 -7.15 -1.60
N ARG A 117 3.11 -6.95 -2.15
CA ARG A 117 4.16 -6.14 -1.52
C ARG A 117 5.13 -5.56 -2.55
N HIS A 118 5.94 -4.61 -2.10
CA HIS A 118 6.86 -3.90 -2.99
C HIS A 118 7.87 -4.84 -3.68
N THR A 119 8.64 -5.64 -2.92
CA THR A 119 9.71 -6.53 -3.44
C THR A 119 9.50 -7.96 -2.98
N ALA A 120 10.14 -8.95 -3.62
CA ALA A 120 10.10 -10.33 -3.17
C ALA A 120 10.61 -10.49 -1.72
N PRO A 121 9.89 -11.22 -0.87
CA PRO A 121 10.26 -11.42 0.53
C PRO A 121 11.33 -12.50 0.66
N ARG A 122 12.56 -12.20 0.26
CA ARG A 122 13.66 -13.16 0.14
C ARG A 122 14.02 -13.89 1.46
N LYS A 123 13.66 -13.31 2.62
CA LYS A 123 13.84 -13.96 3.92
C LYS A 123 12.71 -14.93 4.27
N LEU A 124 11.49 -14.67 3.74
CA LEU A 124 10.33 -15.52 3.97
C LEU A 124 10.46 -16.86 3.22
N PHE A 125 10.91 -16.83 1.97
CA PHE A 125 10.93 -18.02 1.13
C PHE A 125 11.71 -19.18 1.72
N PRO A 126 12.97 -19.02 2.16
CA PRO A 126 13.71 -20.12 2.81
C PRO A 126 13.04 -20.62 4.11
N ALA A 127 12.39 -19.73 4.86
CA ALA A 127 11.69 -20.12 6.09
C ALA A 127 10.45 -20.98 5.79
N LEU A 128 9.68 -20.64 4.74
CA LEU A 128 8.56 -21.45 4.29
C LEU A 128 9.00 -22.78 3.68
N GLU A 129 10.12 -22.80 2.96
CA GLU A 129 10.72 -24.03 2.41
C GLU A 129 11.20 -24.95 3.52
N ALA A 130 11.80 -24.42 4.58
CA ALA A 130 12.14 -25.19 5.78
C ALA A 130 10.90 -25.78 6.48
N GLY A 131 9.74 -25.14 6.33
CA GLY A 131 8.42 -25.63 6.76
C GLY A 131 7.77 -26.63 5.81
N GLY A 132 8.46 -27.05 4.75
CA GLY A 132 7.98 -28.08 3.80
C GLY A 132 7.20 -27.53 2.60
N LEU A 133 7.11 -26.21 2.42
CA LEU A 133 6.56 -25.61 1.21
C LEU A 133 7.62 -25.56 0.10
N LYS A 134 7.17 -25.55 -1.15
CA LYS A 134 8.01 -25.23 -2.31
C LYS A 134 7.60 -23.87 -2.83
N VAL A 135 8.56 -22.98 -3.02
CA VAL A 135 8.32 -21.67 -3.61
C VAL A 135 8.66 -21.73 -5.09
N ARG A 136 7.72 -21.38 -5.94
CA ARG A 136 7.89 -21.35 -7.40
C ARG A 136 7.52 -19.99 -7.95
N GLU A 137 8.41 -19.37 -8.69
CA GLU A 137 8.10 -18.20 -9.48
C GLU A 137 7.26 -18.64 -10.69
N ALA A 138 5.97 -18.31 -10.69
CA ALA A 138 5.02 -18.67 -11.74
C ALA A 138 5.09 -17.71 -12.94
N SER A 139 5.48 -16.47 -12.69
CA SER A 139 5.73 -15.40 -13.66
C SER A 139 6.61 -14.36 -12.97
N PRO A 140 7.33 -13.47 -13.66
CA PRO A 140 8.16 -12.46 -13.03
C PRO A 140 7.41 -11.71 -11.92
N GLY A 141 7.94 -11.75 -10.70
CA GLY A 141 7.35 -11.13 -9.52
C GLY A 141 6.15 -11.86 -8.90
N ILE A 142 5.75 -13.02 -9.40
CA ILE A 142 4.61 -13.78 -8.90
C ILE A 142 5.08 -15.14 -8.38
N TYR A 143 5.02 -15.33 -7.07
CA TYR A 143 5.51 -16.52 -6.38
C TYR A 143 4.33 -17.32 -5.84
N ARG A 144 4.22 -18.59 -6.22
CA ARG A 144 3.20 -19.54 -5.75
C ARG A 144 3.82 -20.59 -4.84
N PHE A 145 3.04 -21.07 -3.91
CA PHE A 145 3.47 -22.04 -2.90
C PHE A 145 2.79 -23.38 -3.13
N GLU A 146 3.58 -24.43 -3.18
CA GLU A 146 3.13 -25.83 -3.29
C GLU A 146 3.51 -26.56 -2.00
N GLY A 147 2.63 -27.42 -1.50
CA GLY A 147 2.87 -28.22 -0.27
C GLY A 147 1.70 -28.17 0.70
N PRO A 148 1.94 -28.33 2.01
CA PRO A 148 0.91 -28.50 3.01
C PRO A 148 0.22 -27.18 3.41
N LEU A 149 -0.40 -26.47 2.44
CA LEU A 149 -1.23 -25.32 2.70
C LEU A 149 -2.71 -25.70 2.63
N SER A 150 -3.48 -25.24 3.62
CA SER A 150 -4.95 -25.39 3.60
C SER A 150 -5.60 -24.59 2.50
N VAL A 151 -5.10 -23.38 2.26
CA VAL A 151 -5.57 -22.47 1.20
C VAL A 151 -4.41 -22.17 0.26
N PRO A 152 -4.55 -22.35 -1.06
CA PRO A 152 -3.54 -21.94 -2.02
C PRO A 152 -3.17 -20.47 -1.86
N ALA A 153 -1.87 -20.16 -1.95
CA ALA A 153 -1.36 -18.81 -1.76
C ALA A 153 -0.42 -18.38 -2.88
N GLN A 154 -0.38 -17.06 -3.12
CA GLN A 154 0.65 -16.42 -3.92
C GLN A 154 1.16 -15.15 -3.24
N VAL A 155 2.40 -14.79 -3.52
CA VAL A 155 2.98 -13.48 -3.20
C VAL A 155 3.26 -12.75 -4.50
N VAL A 156 2.83 -11.50 -4.58
CA VAL A 156 3.05 -10.61 -5.72
C VAL A 156 4.05 -9.52 -5.31
N ALA A 157 5.26 -9.60 -5.88
CA ALA A 157 6.31 -8.60 -5.73
C ALA A 157 6.14 -7.53 -6.81
N ILE A 158 5.45 -6.45 -6.49
CA ILE A 158 4.95 -5.45 -7.44
C ILE A 158 6.07 -4.83 -8.29
N SER A 159 7.22 -4.53 -7.71
CA SER A 159 8.35 -3.94 -8.44
C SER A 159 9.00 -4.90 -9.45
N GLU A 160 8.76 -6.21 -9.30
CA GLU A 160 9.32 -7.25 -10.14
C GLU A 160 8.36 -7.67 -11.29
N LEU A 161 7.13 -7.13 -11.31
CA LEU A 161 6.14 -7.39 -12.35
C LEU A 161 6.64 -6.91 -13.73
N PRO A 162 6.24 -7.55 -14.84
CA PRO A 162 6.68 -7.17 -16.17
C PRO A 162 6.37 -5.71 -16.51
N ARG A 163 7.27 -5.08 -17.29
CA ARG A 163 7.02 -3.72 -17.79
C ARG A 163 5.80 -3.70 -18.70
N GLY A 164 5.02 -2.62 -18.60
CA GLY A 164 3.83 -2.45 -19.41
C GLY A 164 2.64 -3.33 -19.01
N SER A 165 2.72 -4.05 -17.89
CA SER A 165 1.62 -4.81 -17.29
C SER A 165 1.35 -4.32 -15.88
N TYR A 166 0.11 -4.46 -15.40
CA TYR A 166 -0.26 -4.16 -14.02
C TYR A 166 0.07 -2.72 -13.58
N ALA A 167 -0.14 -1.75 -14.46
CA ALA A 167 0.15 -0.33 -14.20
C ALA A 167 -0.44 0.18 -12.87
N PRO A 168 -1.68 -0.16 -12.48
CA PRO A 168 -2.24 0.23 -11.19
C PRO A 168 -1.43 -0.28 -9.99
N PHE A 169 -1.01 -1.54 -9.99
CA PHE A 169 -0.17 -2.07 -8.92
C PHE A 169 1.24 -1.48 -8.96
N LYS A 170 1.84 -1.37 -10.14
CA LYS A 170 3.20 -0.85 -10.28
C LYS A 170 3.34 0.60 -9.84
N ALA A 171 2.29 1.40 -10.00
CA ALA A 171 2.25 2.77 -9.50
C ALA A 171 2.28 2.85 -7.95
N LEU A 172 1.95 1.77 -7.22
CA LEU A 172 2.10 1.66 -5.77
C LEU A 172 3.52 1.24 -5.34
N ALA A 173 4.42 0.99 -6.28
CA ALA A 173 5.82 0.69 -6.00
C ALA A 173 6.70 1.93 -6.19
N ARG A 174 7.77 2.05 -5.39
CA ARG A 174 8.81 3.07 -5.63
C ARG A 174 9.52 2.78 -6.95
N GLY A 175 9.75 3.82 -7.75
CA GLY A 175 10.43 3.68 -9.03
C GLY A 175 9.53 3.16 -10.15
N ALA A 176 8.21 3.39 -10.07
CA ALA A 176 7.30 3.16 -11.19
C ALA A 176 7.83 3.88 -12.44
N SER A 177 7.82 3.17 -13.58
CA SER A 177 8.30 3.75 -14.82
C SER A 177 7.33 4.81 -15.36
N ARG A 178 7.86 5.72 -16.17
CA ARG A 178 7.02 6.69 -16.90
C ARG A 178 5.90 6.00 -17.68
N GLU A 179 6.19 4.86 -18.33
CA GLU A 179 5.21 4.09 -19.07
C GLU A 179 4.08 3.57 -18.17
N ASP A 180 4.40 3.07 -16.97
CA ASP A 180 3.40 2.58 -16.02
C ASP A 180 2.46 3.72 -15.58
N ILE A 181 3.00 4.90 -15.29
CA ILE A 181 2.20 6.08 -14.91
C ILE A 181 1.31 6.56 -16.07
N LEU A 182 1.84 6.63 -17.30
CA LEU A 182 1.04 7.02 -18.47
C LEU A 182 -0.08 6.02 -18.76
N ARG A 183 0.17 4.72 -18.60
CA ARG A 183 -0.88 3.69 -18.73
C ARG A 183 -1.96 3.85 -17.66
N LEU A 184 -1.57 4.18 -16.42
CA LEU A 184 -2.54 4.46 -15.37
C LEU A 184 -3.42 5.67 -15.73
N PHE A 185 -2.86 6.75 -16.30
CA PHE A 185 -3.63 7.89 -16.77
C PHE A 185 -4.63 7.49 -17.88
N SER A 186 -4.19 6.66 -18.83
CA SER A 186 -5.07 6.18 -19.90
C SER A 186 -6.27 5.39 -19.37
N LEU A 187 -6.12 4.65 -18.27
CA LEU A 187 -7.24 3.96 -17.63
C LEU A 187 -8.30 4.95 -17.10
N ALA A 188 -7.88 6.08 -16.53
CA ALA A 188 -8.81 7.12 -16.06
C ALA A 188 -9.60 7.76 -17.22
N GLU A 189 -8.98 7.96 -18.38
CA GLU A 189 -9.62 8.54 -19.54
C GLU A 189 -10.64 7.60 -20.19
N ILE A 190 -10.32 6.32 -20.29
CA ILE A 190 -11.14 5.34 -21.01
C ILE A 190 -12.28 4.81 -20.13
N GLY A 191 -12.03 4.65 -18.84
CA GLY A 191 -12.93 3.93 -17.91
C GLY A 191 -14.06 4.75 -17.30
N GLY A 192 -14.18 6.05 -17.65
CA GLY A 192 -15.21 6.93 -17.10
C GLY A 192 -14.99 7.30 -15.62
N VAL A 193 -16.02 7.94 -15.01
CA VAL A 193 -15.91 8.56 -13.67
C VAL A 193 -15.46 7.58 -12.61
N ARG A 194 -16.05 6.39 -12.57
CA ARG A 194 -15.73 5.37 -11.55
C ARG A 194 -14.27 4.89 -11.63
N MET A 195 -13.77 4.68 -12.84
CA MET A 195 -12.37 4.30 -13.04
C MET A 195 -11.43 5.46 -12.68
N ALA A 196 -11.81 6.68 -12.98
CA ALA A 196 -11.05 7.87 -12.59
C ALA A 196 -10.90 7.97 -11.07
N ASP A 197 -11.91 7.60 -10.29
CA ASP A 197 -11.82 7.58 -8.81
C ASP A 197 -10.84 6.51 -8.31
N TYR A 198 -10.84 5.31 -8.90
CA TYR A 198 -9.85 4.28 -8.56
C TYR A 198 -8.43 4.70 -8.91
N VAL A 199 -8.25 5.25 -10.11
CA VAL A 199 -6.96 5.78 -10.56
C VAL A 199 -6.50 6.91 -9.64
N ARG A 200 -7.40 7.80 -9.20
CA ARG A 200 -7.10 8.85 -8.23
C ARG A 200 -6.54 8.29 -6.92
N ALA A 201 -7.18 7.25 -6.37
CA ALA A 201 -6.71 6.61 -5.14
C ALA A 201 -5.28 6.05 -5.28
N VAL A 202 -4.97 5.43 -6.43
CA VAL A 202 -3.60 4.96 -6.74
C VAL A 202 -2.63 6.13 -6.88
N LEU A 203 -3.04 7.20 -7.58
CA LEU A 203 -2.20 8.36 -7.82
C LEU A 203 -1.85 9.11 -6.53
N ASN A 204 -2.76 9.19 -5.56
CA ASN A 204 -2.47 9.82 -4.26
C ASN A 204 -1.28 9.16 -3.56
N VAL A 205 -1.17 7.83 -3.62
CA VAL A 205 -0.01 7.10 -3.12
C VAL A 205 1.20 7.34 -4.03
N SER A 206 1.01 7.17 -5.34
CA SER A 206 2.10 7.26 -6.33
C SER A 206 2.77 8.63 -6.33
N PHE A 207 2.04 9.71 -6.07
CA PHE A 207 2.57 11.06 -5.95
C PHE A 207 3.67 11.20 -4.92
N VAL A 208 3.48 10.54 -3.79
CA VAL A 208 4.46 10.63 -2.70
C VAL A 208 5.70 9.82 -3.05
N ILE A 209 5.50 8.61 -3.57
CA ILE A 209 6.59 7.64 -3.76
C ILE A 209 7.27 7.71 -5.13
N ASN A 210 6.61 8.31 -6.17
CA ASN A 210 7.09 8.45 -7.55
C ASN A 210 7.08 9.91 -8.03
N ARG A 211 7.28 10.85 -7.11
CA ARG A 211 7.18 12.30 -7.33
C ARG A 211 7.96 12.80 -8.55
N GLU A 212 9.20 12.36 -8.70
CA GLU A 212 10.07 12.80 -9.80
C GLU A 212 9.55 12.35 -11.17
N THR A 213 9.11 11.09 -11.28
CA THR A 213 8.54 10.55 -12.52
C THR A 213 7.29 11.33 -12.92
N ILE A 214 6.41 11.61 -11.95
CA ILE A 214 5.16 12.32 -12.22
C ILE A 214 5.40 13.79 -12.55
N ALA A 215 6.33 14.46 -11.85
CA ALA A 215 6.72 15.85 -12.16
C ALA A 215 7.26 15.96 -13.60
N SER A 216 8.11 15.05 -14.04
CA SER A 216 8.60 15.00 -15.41
C SER A 216 7.48 14.84 -16.45
N ILE A 217 6.48 13.99 -16.18
CA ILE A 217 5.32 13.83 -17.08
C ILE A 217 4.51 15.12 -17.18
N ARG A 218 4.35 15.84 -16.05
CA ARG A 218 3.66 17.13 -16.01
C ARG A 218 4.39 18.20 -16.80
N GLU A 219 5.71 18.30 -16.62
CA GLU A 219 6.55 19.28 -17.33
C GLU A 219 6.49 19.09 -18.84
N ASP A 220 6.38 17.85 -19.31
CA ASP A 220 6.24 17.55 -20.74
C ASP A 220 4.81 17.84 -21.29
N GLY A 221 3.87 18.28 -20.45
CA GLY A 221 2.50 18.61 -20.86
C GLY A 221 1.66 17.40 -21.32
N ILE A 222 2.04 16.19 -20.95
CA ILE A 222 1.38 14.95 -21.40
C ILE A 222 0.29 14.47 -20.41
N MET A 223 0.18 15.15 -19.27
CA MET A 223 -0.83 14.81 -18.27
C MET A 223 -2.24 15.13 -18.77
N PRO A 224 -3.22 14.22 -18.62
CA PRO A 224 -4.62 14.50 -18.95
C PRO A 224 -5.18 15.70 -18.18
N GLN A 225 -5.97 16.56 -18.88
CA GLN A 225 -6.54 17.78 -18.28
C GLN A 225 -7.32 17.49 -16.98
N ALA A 226 -8.12 16.42 -16.97
CA ALA A 226 -8.91 16.02 -15.80
C ALA A 226 -8.06 15.67 -14.56
N LEU A 227 -6.79 15.30 -14.77
CA LEU A 227 -5.87 15.00 -13.70
C LEU A 227 -5.12 16.25 -13.20
N TYR A 228 -5.00 17.32 -14.01
CA TYR A 228 -4.38 18.57 -13.56
C TYR A 228 -5.11 19.17 -12.36
N GLU A 229 -6.45 19.20 -12.38
CA GLU A 229 -7.24 19.78 -11.29
C GLU A 229 -7.02 19.01 -9.99
N ILE A 230 -7.05 17.67 -10.06
CA ILE A 230 -6.78 16.79 -8.92
C ILE A 230 -5.37 17.02 -8.38
N PHE A 231 -4.42 17.19 -9.29
CA PHE A 231 -3.03 17.40 -8.95
C PHE A 231 -2.76 18.76 -8.34
N ASP A 232 -3.39 19.79 -8.82
CA ASP A 232 -3.17 21.12 -8.28
C ASP A 232 -3.71 21.23 -6.85
N GLU A 233 -4.84 20.62 -6.53
CA GLU A 233 -5.38 20.56 -5.17
C GLU A 233 -4.44 19.79 -4.23
N GLU A 234 -4.05 18.58 -4.60
CA GLU A 234 -3.12 17.75 -3.79
C GLU A 234 -1.72 18.39 -3.69
N PHE A 235 -1.22 18.98 -4.77
CA PHE A 235 0.07 19.65 -4.76
C PHE A 235 0.05 20.90 -3.87
N GLN A 236 -1.00 21.69 -3.90
CA GLN A 236 -1.16 22.86 -3.02
C GLN A 236 -1.28 22.42 -1.56
N LYS A 237 -2.09 21.39 -1.28
CA LYS A 237 -2.23 20.81 0.06
C LYS A 237 -0.90 20.31 0.61
N LYS A 238 -0.18 19.52 -0.16
CA LYS A 238 1.16 19.00 0.22
C LYS A 238 2.21 20.08 0.36
N LYS A 239 2.12 21.14 -0.44
CA LYS A 239 3.02 22.30 -0.34
C LYS A 239 2.73 23.11 0.94
N GLU A 240 1.46 23.23 1.33
CA GLU A 240 1.08 23.88 2.59
C GLU A 240 1.47 23.04 3.80
N GLU A 241 1.23 21.72 3.76
CA GLU A 241 1.68 20.77 4.78
C GLU A 241 3.21 20.85 4.97
N GLY A 242 3.99 20.72 3.91
CA GLY A 242 5.47 20.80 3.98
C GLY A 242 5.99 22.18 4.41
N ARG A 243 5.21 23.24 4.14
CA ARG A 243 5.55 24.60 4.60
C ARG A 243 5.26 24.77 6.10
N GLU A 244 4.20 24.16 6.60
CA GLU A 244 3.87 24.17 8.02
C GLU A 244 4.83 23.27 8.82
N GLU A 245 5.14 22.07 8.31
CA GLU A 245 6.16 21.18 8.90
C GLU A 245 7.53 21.89 8.99
N GLY A 246 8.00 22.47 7.89
CA GLY A 246 9.25 23.24 7.89
C GLY A 246 9.21 24.47 8.81
N ARG A 247 8.04 25.08 9.02
CA ARG A 247 7.84 26.18 9.98
C ARG A 247 7.92 25.68 11.43
N VAL A 248 7.37 24.52 11.72
CA VAL A 248 7.41 23.89 13.05
C VAL A 248 8.84 23.45 13.35
N GLU A 249 9.49 22.72 12.45
CA GLU A 249 10.88 22.28 12.61
C GLU A 249 11.84 23.46 12.78
N GLY A 250 11.72 24.47 11.92
CA GLY A 250 12.55 25.68 12.02
C GLY A 250 12.31 26.45 13.32
N ARG A 251 11.10 26.43 13.86
CA ARG A 251 10.78 27.04 15.16
C ARG A 251 11.39 26.25 16.32
N GLU A 252 11.35 24.91 16.25
CA GLU A 252 11.99 24.04 17.24
C GLU A 252 13.51 24.17 17.24
N GLU A 253 14.13 24.23 16.04
CA GLU A 253 15.58 24.44 15.92
C GLU A 253 15.99 25.81 16.44
N ALA A 254 15.29 26.87 16.05
CA ALA A 254 15.55 28.22 16.56
C ALA A 254 15.38 28.31 18.07
N PHE A 255 14.40 27.59 18.64
CA PHE A 255 14.20 27.52 20.07
C PHE A 255 15.33 26.77 20.78
N LYS A 256 15.81 25.66 20.20
CA LYS A 256 16.99 24.93 20.71
C LYS A 256 18.25 25.78 20.66
N GLU A 257 18.48 26.47 19.55
CA GLU A 257 19.63 27.38 19.40
C GLU A 257 19.58 28.55 20.40
N ALA A 258 18.41 29.17 20.57
CA ALA A 258 18.22 30.26 21.55
C ALA A 258 18.47 29.78 23.00
N ARG A 259 18.01 28.59 23.34
CA ARG A 259 18.26 27.97 24.67
C ARG A 259 19.74 27.67 24.88
N ASN A 260 20.40 27.12 23.88
CA ASN A 260 21.84 26.87 23.92
C ASN A 260 22.65 28.17 24.04
N ALA A 261 22.31 29.21 23.27
CA ALA A 261 22.95 30.52 23.35
C ALA A 261 22.73 31.18 24.72
N PHE A 262 21.52 31.05 25.28
CA PHE A 262 21.20 31.53 26.63
C PHE A 262 22.05 30.79 27.69
N TYR A 263 22.13 29.46 27.59
CA TYR A 263 22.98 28.66 28.48
C TYR A 263 24.46 29.10 28.43
N GLN A 264 25.01 29.35 27.25
CA GLN A 264 26.39 29.81 27.12
C GLN A 264 26.58 31.17 27.78
N ARG A 265 25.66 32.12 27.57
CA ARG A 265 25.72 33.44 28.21
C ARG A 265 25.69 33.36 29.73
N LEU A 266 24.88 32.45 30.31
CA LEU A 266 24.85 32.24 31.76
C LEU A 266 26.17 31.69 32.28
N LYS A 267 26.83 30.79 31.53
CA LYS A 267 28.15 30.28 31.88
C LYS A 267 29.24 31.37 31.82
N GLU A 268 29.21 32.18 30.77
CA GLU A 268 30.15 33.33 30.57
C GLU A 268 29.97 34.37 31.67
N ALA A 269 28.76 34.53 32.20
CA ALA A 269 28.44 35.38 33.36
C ALA A 269 28.89 34.80 34.71
N GLY A 270 29.52 33.61 34.74
CA GLY A 270 30.06 32.99 35.95
C GLY A 270 29.04 32.18 36.76
N MET A 271 27.88 31.83 36.14
CA MET A 271 26.86 31.01 36.82
C MET A 271 27.31 29.56 36.96
N PRO A 272 27.11 28.90 38.08
CA PRO A 272 27.36 27.45 38.23
C PRO A 272 26.60 26.63 37.20
N GLU A 273 27.23 25.58 36.67
CA GLU A 273 26.72 24.81 35.54
C GLU A 273 25.32 24.23 35.78
N ASP A 274 25.05 23.71 36.97
CA ASP A 274 23.75 23.12 37.33
C ASP A 274 22.63 24.17 37.35
N GLN A 275 22.93 25.39 37.83
CA GLN A 275 21.96 26.49 37.81
C GLN A 275 21.72 27.00 36.37
N ALA A 276 22.81 27.13 35.57
CA ALA A 276 22.70 27.55 34.18
C ALA A 276 21.87 26.53 33.37
N LYS A 277 22.08 25.22 33.57
CA LYS A 277 21.28 24.16 32.95
C LYS A 277 19.81 24.23 33.37
N SER A 278 19.54 24.36 34.65
CA SER A 278 18.17 24.44 35.16
C SER A 278 17.41 25.64 34.58
N LEU A 279 18.06 26.79 34.41
CA LEU A 279 17.43 27.99 33.86
C LEU A 279 17.26 27.93 32.33
N ALA A 280 18.16 27.24 31.62
CA ALA A 280 18.10 27.18 30.17
C ALA A 280 17.25 26.02 29.63
N PHE A 281 17.13 24.89 30.38
CA PHE A 281 16.53 23.66 29.89
C PHE A 281 15.45 23.07 30.85
N GLY A 282 15.27 23.67 32.03
CA GLY A 282 14.27 23.28 33.04
C GLY A 282 12.89 23.85 32.77
#